data_c425d90a3a5cc9c60ff68612419987f2
#
_entry.id   c425d90a3a5cc9c60ff68612419987f2
#
_cell.length_a   1.000
_cell.length_b   1.000
_cell.length_c   1.000
_cell.angle_alpha   90.00
_cell.angle_beta   90.00
_cell.angle_gamma   90.00
#
_symmetry.space_group_name_H-M   'P 1'
#
loop_
_entity.id
_entity.type
_entity.pdbx_description
1 polymer ?
#
loop_
_entity_poly.entity_id
_entity_poly.type
_entity_poly.pdbx_seq_one_letter_code
_entity_poly.pdbx_strand_id
1 'polypeptide(L)'
;MRVLADEAHGTHLYFGDELPESGIAAGGDLAAVSMHKSGGSLTQSSLLLCGEGIDVEHVRQIINLTQTTSASYLLLASLDISRRNLALRGKEAFAGVVEMAEYARTEINKIGGYYAYGSELINGDSIYDFDKTKLTVYTLDIGLAGIEVYDLLRDEYDIQMELGDIGNTLAYISIGDRMREIERLVSALYDIRRRYQKDRTGMFDHEYINPSVVMTPQEAFYAPKEEMLPIRECNGRICTEFVMSYPPGIPILAPGERITQEIIDYILYAKEKGCSMTGPEDEKIERLNVIKEATIY
;
A
#
# COMPACT_ATOMS: atom_id res chain seq x y z
N MET A 1 14.96 -18.65 -12.31
CA MET A 1 14.54 -17.24 -12.11
C MET A 1 14.79 -16.89 -10.65
N ARG A 2 15.29 -15.71 -10.35
CA ARG A 2 15.43 -15.24 -8.98
C ARG A 2 14.15 -14.52 -8.53
N VAL A 3 13.73 -14.79 -7.31
CA VAL A 3 12.53 -14.20 -6.70
C VAL A 3 12.95 -13.27 -5.56
N LEU A 4 12.59 -12.00 -5.70
CA LEU A 4 12.80 -10.98 -4.66
C LEU A 4 11.43 -10.56 -4.13
N ALA A 5 11.22 -10.72 -2.83
CA ALA A 5 9.99 -10.32 -2.16
C ALA A 5 10.17 -8.95 -1.49
N ASP A 6 9.29 -7.99 -1.82
CA ASP A 6 9.12 -6.79 -1.02
C ASP A 6 8.15 -7.11 0.11
N GLU A 7 8.69 -7.33 1.29
CA GLU A 7 7.93 -7.60 2.52
C GLU A 7 8.04 -6.42 3.50
N ALA A 8 7.98 -5.19 2.99
CA ALA A 8 8.04 -4.01 3.84
C ALA A 8 7.01 -4.05 4.99
N HIS A 9 5.85 -4.65 4.76
CA HIS A 9 4.81 -4.89 5.77
C HIS A 9 4.76 -6.34 6.27
N GLY A 10 5.80 -7.13 6.06
CA GLY A 10 5.82 -8.59 6.27
C GLY A 10 6.60 -9.08 7.49
N THR A 11 7.12 -8.22 8.37
CA THR A 11 7.92 -8.67 9.54
C THR A 11 7.19 -9.72 10.39
N HIS A 12 5.90 -9.55 10.60
CA HIS A 12 5.08 -10.44 11.43
C HIS A 12 4.94 -11.85 10.85
N LEU A 13 5.06 -12.03 9.54
CA LEU A 13 4.99 -13.32 8.86
C LEU A 13 6.05 -14.32 9.35
N TYR A 14 7.13 -13.83 9.92
CA TYR A 14 8.23 -14.65 10.48
C TYR A 14 8.00 -15.10 11.93
N PHE A 15 6.93 -14.61 12.59
CA PHE A 15 6.74 -14.79 14.03
C PHE A 15 5.33 -15.24 14.44
N GLY A 16 4.39 -15.30 13.53
CA GLY A 16 3.00 -15.70 13.79
C GLY A 16 2.67 -17.09 13.21
N ASP A 17 1.82 -17.85 13.89
CA ASP A 17 1.41 -19.18 13.41
C ASP A 17 0.18 -19.15 12.47
N GLU A 18 -0.66 -18.13 12.59
CA GLU A 18 -1.90 -17.99 11.83
C GLU A 18 -1.82 -16.92 10.74
N LEU A 19 -0.60 -16.68 10.24
CA LEU A 19 -0.28 -15.68 9.26
C LEU A 19 0.17 -16.34 7.96
N PRO A 20 0.08 -15.66 6.82
CA PRO A 20 0.61 -16.15 5.56
C PRO A 20 2.07 -16.55 5.65
N GLU A 21 2.46 -17.49 4.80
CA GLU A 21 3.86 -17.90 4.67
C GLU A 21 4.71 -16.74 4.15
N SER A 22 5.88 -16.51 4.77
CA SER A 22 6.80 -15.46 4.32
C SER A 22 7.47 -15.82 2.99
N GLY A 23 7.92 -14.83 2.24
CA GLY A 23 8.57 -15.03 0.96
C GLY A 23 9.81 -15.93 1.02
N ILE A 24 10.59 -15.87 2.11
CA ILE A 24 11.74 -16.78 2.30
C ILE A 24 11.28 -18.21 2.60
N ALA A 25 10.26 -18.39 3.43
CA ALA A 25 9.71 -19.72 3.73
C ALA A 25 9.09 -20.36 2.47
N ALA A 26 8.44 -19.56 1.64
CA ALA A 26 7.91 -19.98 0.34
C ALA A 26 8.99 -20.25 -0.74
N GLY A 27 10.26 -20.13 -0.40
CA GLY A 27 11.39 -20.42 -1.30
C GLY A 27 11.92 -19.22 -2.09
N GLY A 28 11.57 -18.01 -1.70
CA GLY A 28 12.13 -16.77 -2.27
C GLY A 28 13.64 -16.65 -2.04
N ASP A 29 14.33 -15.99 -2.95
CA ASP A 29 15.80 -15.82 -2.88
C ASP A 29 16.20 -14.68 -1.94
N LEU A 30 15.48 -13.55 -1.96
CA LEU A 30 15.71 -12.40 -1.10
C LEU A 30 14.37 -11.81 -0.63
N ALA A 31 14.33 -11.28 0.60
CA ALA A 31 13.20 -10.52 1.08
C ALA A 31 13.65 -9.26 1.82
N ALA A 32 13.06 -8.11 1.45
CA ALA A 32 13.29 -6.82 2.10
C ALA A 32 12.19 -6.56 3.12
N VAL A 33 12.56 -6.49 4.41
CA VAL A 33 11.62 -6.41 5.54
C VAL A 33 11.84 -5.13 6.32
N SER A 34 10.81 -4.28 6.43
CA SER A 34 10.88 -3.05 7.23
C SER A 34 10.50 -3.34 8.68
N MET A 35 11.51 -3.61 9.52
CA MET A 35 11.30 -3.88 10.95
C MET A 35 10.60 -2.73 11.69
N HIS A 36 10.81 -1.48 11.24
CA HIS A 36 10.19 -0.30 11.84
C HIS A 36 8.69 -0.18 11.60
N LYS A 37 8.11 -0.89 10.61
CA LYS A 37 6.67 -0.85 10.35
C LYS A 37 5.89 -1.80 11.26
N SER A 38 6.27 -3.07 11.32
CA SER A 38 5.55 -4.10 12.08
C SER A 38 6.34 -4.78 13.18
N GLY A 39 7.67 -4.57 13.21
CA GLY A 39 8.55 -5.22 14.17
C GLY A 39 8.84 -4.42 15.44
N GLY A 40 8.50 -3.12 15.47
CA GLY A 40 8.68 -2.26 16.64
C GLY A 40 10.07 -1.66 16.80
N SER A 41 10.93 -1.67 15.77
CA SER A 41 12.20 -0.94 15.79
C SER A 41 12.00 0.55 15.46
N LEU A 42 13.02 1.38 15.70
CA LEU A 42 13.00 2.78 15.32
C LEU A 42 12.96 2.92 13.79
N THR A 43 12.48 4.07 13.31
CA THR A 43 12.33 4.36 11.89
C THR A 43 13.62 4.13 11.08
N GLN A 44 13.48 3.88 9.79
CA GLN A 44 14.59 3.61 8.85
C GLN A 44 15.44 2.38 9.19
N SER A 45 14.88 1.42 9.90
CA SER A 45 15.56 0.16 10.21
C SER A 45 14.89 -1.02 9.50
N SER A 46 15.66 -1.74 8.71
CA SER A 46 15.21 -2.83 7.84
C SER A 46 16.17 -4.01 7.87
N LEU A 47 15.68 -5.16 7.45
CA LEU A 47 16.47 -6.37 7.24
C LEU A 47 16.37 -6.76 5.76
N LEU A 48 17.50 -7.19 5.19
CA LEU A 48 17.51 -7.95 3.95
C LEU A 48 17.78 -9.42 4.30
N LEU A 49 16.79 -10.26 4.08
CA LEU A 49 16.86 -11.70 4.34
C LEU A 49 17.30 -12.42 3.08
N CYS A 50 18.20 -13.40 3.26
CA CYS A 50 18.73 -14.21 2.16
C CYS A 50 18.23 -15.64 2.30
N GLY A 51 17.62 -16.15 1.23
CA GLY A 51 17.21 -17.54 1.11
C GLY A 51 18.40 -18.48 0.89
N GLU A 52 18.11 -19.77 0.86
CA GLU A 52 19.11 -20.80 0.65
C GLU A 52 19.78 -20.68 -0.74
N GLY A 53 21.11 -20.83 -0.80
CA GLY A 53 21.88 -20.75 -2.05
C GLY A 53 22.19 -19.34 -2.55
N ILE A 54 21.91 -18.30 -1.77
CA ILE A 54 22.31 -16.93 -2.06
C ILE A 54 23.74 -16.68 -1.54
N ASP A 55 24.58 -16.09 -2.40
CA ASP A 55 25.91 -15.62 -2.00
C ASP A 55 25.80 -14.36 -1.15
N VAL A 56 25.78 -14.56 0.18
CA VAL A 56 25.63 -13.50 1.17
C VAL A 56 26.79 -12.50 1.11
N GLU A 57 28.00 -12.93 0.77
CA GLU A 57 29.16 -12.04 0.67
C GLU A 57 29.02 -11.08 -0.52
N HIS A 58 28.52 -11.57 -1.65
CA HIS A 58 28.19 -10.70 -2.79
C HIS A 58 27.09 -9.69 -2.44
N VAL A 59 26.01 -10.14 -1.80
CA VAL A 59 24.93 -9.24 -1.34
C VAL A 59 25.50 -8.15 -0.40
N ARG A 60 26.37 -8.54 0.54
CA ARG A 60 27.03 -7.59 1.45
C ARG A 60 27.89 -6.57 0.73
N GLN A 61 28.62 -6.97 -0.32
CA GLN A 61 29.39 -6.05 -1.17
C GLN A 61 28.49 -5.03 -1.85
N ILE A 62 27.36 -5.45 -2.40
CA ILE A 62 26.39 -4.54 -3.05
C ILE A 62 25.78 -3.58 -2.03
N ILE A 63 25.40 -4.06 -0.85
CA ILE A 63 24.90 -3.19 0.23
C ILE A 63 25.96 -2.12 0.59
N ASN A 64 27.21 -2.51 0.73
CA ASN A 64 28.30 -1.57 1.07
C ASN A 64 28.52 -0.51 -0.02
N LEU A 65 28.20 -0.81 -1.29
CA LEU A 65 28.29 0.15 -2.40
C LEU A 65 27.07 1.09 -2.47
N THR A 66 25.90 0.64 -2.03
CA THR A 66 24.63 1.34 -2.26
C THR A 66 24.06 2.02 -1.03
N GLN A 67 24.48 1.59 0.17
CA GLN A 67 23.99 2.13 1.43
C GLN A 67 24.94 3.20 2.02
N THR A 68 24.41 3.96 3.00
CA THR A 68 25.21 4.96 3.70
C THR A 68 26.37 4.34 4.45
N THR A 69 27.51 5.05 4.49
CA THR A 69 28.67 4.70 5.33
C THR A 69 28.52 5.18 6.77
N SER A 70 27.50 5.99 7.08
CA SER A 70 27.28 6.64 8.39
C SER A 70 26.08 6.01 9.10
N ALA A 71 26.13 4.71 9.35
CA ALA A 71 25.07 4.00 10.05
C ALA A 71 24.90 4.50 11.50
N SER A 72 23.64 4.70 11.91
CA SER A 72 23.30 5.06 13.28
C SER A 72 23.31 3.84 14.19
N TYR A 73 24.18 3.82 15.20
CA TYR A 73 24.20 2.74 16.20
C TYR A 73 22.88 2.65 17.01
N LEU A 74 22.15 3.76 17.18
CA LEU A 74 20.84 3.73 17.85
C LEU A 74 19.83 2.94 17.01
N LEU A 75 19.80 3.14 15.68
CA LEU A 75 18.94 2.38 14.80
C LEU A 75 19.31 0.91 14.75
N LEU A 76 20.61 0.60 14.66
CA LEU A 76 21.10 -0.79 14.69
C LEU A 76 20.77 -1.49 16.01
N ALA A 77 20.95 -0.81 17.14
CA ALA A 77 20.60 -1.35 18.46
C ALA A 77 19.10 -1.60 18.58
N SER A 78 18.27 -0.65 18.11
CA SER A 78 16.80 -0.83 18.12
C SER A 78 16.36 -2.01 17.27
N LEU A 79 17.00 -2.22 16.14
CA LEU A 79 16.75 -3.34 15.22
C LEU A 79 17.03 -4.68 15.91
N ASP A 80 18.18 -4.81 16.58
CA ASP A 80 18.51 -6.06 17.28
C ASP A 80 17.63 -6.31 18.52
N ILE A 81 17.28 -5.27 19.28
CA ILE A 81 16.35 -5.36 20.39
C ILE A 81 14.96 -5.83 19.90
N SER A 82 14.45 -5.25 18.82
CA SER A 82 13.18 -5.67 18.21
C SER A 82 13.22 -7.11 17.74
N ARG A 83 14.27 -7.48 16.98
CA ARG A 83 14.47 -8.86 16.54
C ARG A 83 14.46 -9.84 17.72
N ARG A 84 15.20 -9.51 18.79
CA ARG A 84 15.25 -10.34 20.01
C ARG A 84 13.88 -10.44 20.69
N ASN A 85 13.16 -9.33 20.80
CA ASN A 85 11.84 -9.32 21.41
C ASN A 85 10.85 -10.18 20.62
N LEU A 86 10.85 -10.05 19.30
CA LEU A 86 9.99 -10.86 18.43
C LEU A 86 10.37 -12.35 18.46
N ALA A 87 11.66 -12.68 18.50
CA ALA A 87 12.10 -14.08 18.63
C ALA A 87 11.63 -14.73 19.95
N LEU A 88 11.48 -13.96 21.02
CA LEU A 88 11.06 -14.47 22.32
C LEU A 88 9.56 -14.42 22.56
N ARG A 89 8.84 -13.45 21.97
CA ARG A 89 7.43 -13.14 22.29
C ARG A 89 6.57 -12.91 21.06
N GLY A 90 7.12 -12.94 19.86
CA GLY A 90 6.40 -12.57 18.63
C GLY A 90 5.16 -13.39 18.40
N LYS A 91 5.22 -14.70 18.65
CA LYS A 91 4.09 -15.61 18.53
C LYS A 91 2.88 -15.16 19.37
N GLU A 92 3.08 -14.89 20.65
CA GLU A 92 2.04 -14.43 21.56
C GLU A 92 1.54 -13.03 21.18
N ALA A 93 2.47 -12.11 20.85
CA ALA A 93 2.15 -10.75 20.48
C ALA A 93 1.28 -10.68 19.21
N PHE A 94 1.63 -11.42 18.15
CA PHE A 94 0.86 -11.41 16.92
C PHE A 94 -0.43 -12.23 16.99
N ALA A 95 -0.53 -13.23 17.85
CA ALA A 95 -1.82 -13.86 18.14
C ALA A 95 -2.84 -12.85 18.68
N GLY A 96 -2.42 -11.97 19.61
CA GLY A 96 -3.26 -10.88 20.09
C GLY A 96 -3.63 -9.86 19.01
N VAL A 97 -2.72 -9.57 18.09
CA VAL A 97 -3.01 -8.68 16.94
C VAL A 97 -4.07 -9.31 16.03
N VAL A 98 -3.95 -10.59 15.71
CA VAL A 98 -4.94 -11.32 14.90
C VAL A 98 -6.30 -11.31 15.58
N GLU A 99 -6.37 -11.58 16.89
CA GLU A 99 -7.63 -11.54 17.66
C GLU A 99 -8.30 -10.17 17.57
N MET A 100 -7.55 -9.08 17.77
CA MET A 100 -8.05 -7.71 17.65
C MET A 100 -8.55 -7.40 16.23
N ALA A 101 -7.84 -7.82 15.21
CA ALA A 101 -8.20 -7.60 13.81
C ALA A 101 -9.48 -8.35 13.43
N GLU A 102 -9.63 -9.61 13.85
CA GLU A 102 -10.84 -10.41 13.60
C GLU A 102 -12.05 -9.86 14.36
N TYR A 103 -11.86 -9.38 15.59
CA TYR A 103 -12.90 -8.68 16.32
C TYR A 103 -13.35 -7.41 15.57
N ALA A 104 -12.41 -6.56 15.16
CA ALA A 104 -12.72 -5.34 14.40
C ALA A 104 -13.50 -5.65 13.13
N ARG A 105 -13.03 -6.63 12.34
CA ARG A 105 -13.67 -7.09 11.09
C ARG A 105 -15.10 -7.53 11.32
N THR A 106 -15.30 -8.34 12.34
CA THR A 106 -16.63 -8.83 12.73
C THR A 106 -17.57 -7.70 13.12
N GLU A 107 -17.13 -6.78 13.97
CA GLU A 107 -17.95 -5.69 14.44
C GLU A 107 -18.25 -4.64 13.34
N ILE A 108 -17.27 -4.32 12.48
CA ILE A 108 -17.47 -3.42 11.35
C ILE A 108 -18.50 -4.00 10.37
N ASN A 109 -18.41 -5.29 10.04
CA ASN A 109 -19.39 -5.93 9.15
C ASN A 109 -20.82 -5.94 9.73
N LYS A 110 -20.98 -5.93 11.07
CA LYS A 110 -22.28 -5.80 11.72
C LYS A 110 -22.86 -4.38 11.63
N ILE A 111 -22.02 -3.34 11.48
CA ILE A 111 -22.51 -1.98 11.29
C ILE A 111 -23.41 -1.90 10.06
N GLY A 112 -23.04 -2.62 8.96
CA GLY A 112 -23.67 -2.55 7.66
C GLY A 112 -23.23 -1.31 6.85
N GLY A 113 -23.30 -1.39 5.53
CA GLY A 113 -22.80 -0.34 4.63
C GLY A 113 -21.27 -0.25 4.53
N TYR A 114 -20.55 -0.99 5.34
CA TYR A 114 -19.12 -1.29 5.21
C TYR A 114 -18.93 -2.76 4.90
N TYR A 115 -17.81 -3.09 4.25
CA TYR A 115 -17.35 -4.46 4.13
C TYR A 115 -15.87 -4.54 4.50
N ALA A 116 -15.59 -5.13 5.65
CA ALA A 116 -14.23 -5.43 6.08
C ALA A 116 -13.83 -6.80 5.53
N TYR A 117 -12.87 -6.80 4.60
CA TYR A 117 -12.39 -8.01 3.92
C TYR A 117 -11.75 -8.99 4.89
N GLY A 118 -11.93 -10.29 4.63
CA GLY A 118 -11.40 -11.36 5.46
C GLY A 118 -11.02 -12.62 4.70
N SER A 119 -10.77 -13.70 5.45
CA SER A 119 -10.32 -14.98 4.90
C SER A 119 -11.34 -15.67 3.98
N GLU A 120 -12.59 -15.20 3.93
CA GLU A 120 -13.61 -15.65 2.98
C GLU A 120 -13.25 -15.37 1.51
N LEU A 121 -12.29 -14.48 1.26
CA LEU A 121 -11.76 -14.21 -0.08
C LEU A 121 -10.83 -15.31 -0.61
N ILE A 122 -10.31 -16.15 0.28
CA ILE A 122 -9.42 -17.25 -0.12
C ILE A 122 -10.20 -18.23 -1.00
N ASN A 123 -9.75 -18.40 -2.25
CA ASN A 123 -10.43 -19.21 -3.24
C ASN A 123 -9.57 -20.34 -3.83
N GLY A 124 -8.27 -20.39 -3.48
CA GLY A 124 -7.31 -21.38 -3.95
C GLY A 124 -6.90 -21.26 -5.43
N ASP A 125 -7.32 -20.19 -6.11
CA ASP A 125 -7.02 -19.90 -7.52
C ASP A 125 -6.23 -18.60 -7.68
N SER A 126 -6.81 -17.48 -7.30
CA SER A 126 -6.18 -16.15 -7.39
C SER A 126 -5.82 -15.55 -6.02
N ILE A 127 -6.47 -16.00 -4.96
CA ILE A 127 -6.20 -15.62 -3.57
C ILE A 127 -5.95 -16.89 -2.77
N TYR A 128 -4.67 -17.12 -2.43
CA TYR A 128 -4.22 -18.34 -1.76
C TYR A 128 -4.20 -18.21 -0.26
N ASP A 129 -3.94 -17.00 0.26
CA ASP A 129 -3.90 -16.72 1.69
C ASP A 129 -4.25 -15.26 1.97
N PHE A 130 -4.49 -14.93 3.24
CA PHE A 130 -4.93 -13.60 3.67
C PHE A 130 -4.24 -13.16 4.96
N ASP A 131 -3.61 -11.98 4.92
CA ASP A 131 -2.99 -11.37 6.11
C ASP A 131 -4.06 -10.77 7.03
N LYS A 132 -4.42 -11.51 8.06
CA LYS A 132 -5.47 -11.14 9.02
C LYS A 132 -5.18 -9.84 9.78
N THR A 133 -3.92 -9.41 9.86
CA THR A 133 -3.52 -8.17 10.57
C THR A 133 -3.86 -6.91 9.80
N LYS A 134 -4.12 -7.01 8.50
CA LYS A 134 -4.52 -5.91 7.64
C LYS A 134 -6.04 -5.79 7.63
N LEU A 135 -6.55 -4.71 8.20
CA LEU A 135 -7.98 -4.43 8.26
C LEU A 135 -8.36 -3.43 7.15
N THR A 136 -8.66 -3.97 5.97
CA THR A 136 -9.17 -3.19 4.85
C THR A 136 -10.68 -3.13 4.90
N VAL A 137 -11.23 -1.91 4.82
CA VAL A 137 -12.66 -1.63 4.91
C VAL A 137 -13.12 -0.91 3.66
N TYR A 138 -14.00 -1.55 2.91
CA TYR A 138 -14.71 -0.96 1.78
C TYR A 138 -15.79 0.01 2.27
N THR A 139 -15.89 1.19 1.64
CA THR A 139 -16.71 2.30 2.17
C THR A 139 -17.74 2.84 1.18
N LEU A 140 -17.65 2.48 -0.10
CA LEU A 140 -18.51 3.08 -1.12
C LEU A 140 -20.01 2.84 -0.90
N ASP A 141 -20.40 1.79 -0.17
CA ASP A 141 -21.82 1.50 0.08
C ASP A 141 -22.47 2.48 1.06
N ILE A 142 -21.67 3.25 1.80
CA ILE A 142 -22.18 4.40 2.57
C ILE A 142 -22.11 5.72 1.78
N GLY A 143 -21.74 5.67 0.49
CA GLY A 143 -21.63 6.85 -0.37
C GLY A 143 -20.38 7.69 -0.11
N LEU A 144 -19.38 7.20 0.62
CA LEU A 144 -18.11 7.89 0.91
C LEU A 144 -16.94 7.13 0.28
N ALA A 145 -16.01 7.88 -0.32
CA ALA A 145 -14.73 7.31 -0.73
C ALA A 145 -13.90 6.92 0.51
N GLY A 146 -13.01 5.93 0.37
CA GLY A 146 -12.15 5.49 1.46
C GLY A 146 -11.30 6.63 2.03
N ILE A 147 -10.80 7.53 1.17
CA ILE A 147 -10.06 8.72 1.59
C ILE A 147 -10.94 9.71 2.36
N GLU A 148 -12.23 9.87 2.02
CA GLU A 148 -13.15 10.71 2.79
C GLU A 148 -13.36 10.14 4.20
N VAL A 149 -13.46 8.81 4.34
CA VAL A 149 -13.56 8.14 5.65
C VAL A 149 -12.25 8.24 6.42
N TYR A 150 -11.10 8.08 5.75
CA TYR A 150 -9.78 8.27 6.33
C TYR A 150 -9.62 9.67 6.94
N ASP A 151 -9.99 10.73 6.19
CA ASP A 151 -9.90 12.11 6.65
C ASP A 151 -10.84 12.36 7.84
N LEU A 152 -12.09 11.88 7.81
CA LEU A 152 -13.01 11.98 8.92
C LEU A 152 -12.47 11.29 10.17
N LEU A 153 -11.91 10.08 10.05
CA LEU A 153 -11.31 9.36 11.19
C LEU A 153 -10.17 10.16 11.82
N ARG A 154 -9.30 10.76 10.98
CA ARG A 154 -8.19 11.60 11.46
C ARG A 154 -8.69 12.88 12.14
N ASP A 155 -9.56 13.62 11.46
CA ASP A 155 -9.88 15.00 11.81
C ASP A 155 -10.93 15.11 12.93
N GLU A 156 -11.88 14.16 13.02
CA GLU A 156 -12.95 14.21 14.00
C GLU A 156 -12.80 13.20 15.16
N TYR A 157 -12.03 12.12 14.93
CA TYR A 157 -11.92 11.04 15.91
C TYR A 157 -10.50 10.80 16.41
N ASP A 158 -9.49 11.57 15.92
CA ASP A 158 -8.07 11.38 16.23
C ASP A 158 -7.61 9.92 15.98
N ILE A 159 -8.07 9.31 14.90
CA ILE A 159 -7.69 7.96 14.47
C ILE A 159 -6.94 8.05 13.16
N GLN A 160 -5.65 7.71 13.20
CA GLN A 160 -4.79 7.67 12.03
C GLN A 160 -4.83 6.27 11.41
N MET A 161 -5.41 6.16 10.22
CA MET A 161 -5.34 4.95 9.41
C MET A 161 -4.02 4.90 8.64
N GLU A 162 -3.68 3.74 8.08
CA GLU A 162 -2.49 3.57 7.24
C GLU A 162 -2.66 4.30 5.90
N LEU A 163 -3.77 4.08 5.22
CA LEU A 163 -4.11 4.74 3.97
C LEU A 163 -5.62 4.79 3.72
N GLY A 164 -6.00 5.66 2.78
CA GLY A 164 -7.33 5.69 2.17
C GLY A 164 -7.19 5.87 0.65
N ASP A 165 -7.91 5.06 -0.12
CA ASP A 165 -8.07 5.19 -1.57
C ASP A 165 -9.51 5.56 -1.92
N ILE A 166 -9.89 5.41 -3.20
CA ILE A 166 -11.26 5.70 -3.65
C ILE A 166 -12.28 4.76 -3.01
N GLY A 167 -11.97 3.46 -2.89
CA GLY A 167 -12.93 2.44 -2.45
C GLY A 167 -12.78 2.03 -1.00
N ASN A 168 -11.58 2.18 -0.44
CA ASN A 168 -11.20 1.53 0.81
C ASN A 168 -10.45 2.46 1.76
N THR A 169 -10.52 2.14 3.04
CA THR A 169 -9.55 2.60 4.04
C THR A 169 -8.91 1.40 4.72
N LEU A 170 -7.61 1.49 5.01
CA LEU A 170 -6.81 0.42 5.61
C LEU A 170 -6.31 0.82 6.98
N ALA A 171 -6.60 0.01 7.98
CA ALA A 171 -5.94 0.04 9.28
C ALA A 171 -4.86 -1.03 9.35
N TYR A 172 -3.70 -0.65 9.85
CA TYR A 172 -2.63 -1.57 10.18
C TYR A 172 -2.61 -1.79 11.69
N ILE A 173 -3.16 -2.92 12.15
CA ILE A 173 -3.18 -3.26 13.56
C ILE A 173 -1.83 -3.84 13.95
N SER A 174 -1.22 -3.29 14.97
CA SER A 174 0.16 -3.58 15.38
C SER A 174 0.24 -4.12 16.82
N ILE A 175 1.43 -4.58 17.21
CA ILE A 175 1.71 -5.03 18.57
C ILE A 175 1.64 -3.90 19.63
N GLY A 176 1.52 -2.64 19.19
CA GLY A 176 1.36 -1.48 20.06
C GLY A 176 -0.10 -1.14 20.36
N ASP A 177 -1.04 -1.68 19.59
CA ASP A 177 -2.47 -1.42 19.74
C ASP A 177 -3.07 -2.24 20.89
N ARG A 178 -4.20 -1.75 21.38
CA ARG A 178 -4.97 -2.41 22.43
C ARG A 178 -6.43 -2.49 22.00
N MET A 179 -7.19 -3.38 22.59
CA MET A 179 -8.61 -3.55 22.29
C MET A 179 -9.41 -2.24 22.38
N ARG A 180 -9.07 -1.35 23.30
CA ARG A 180 -9.74 -0.04 23.44
C ARG A 180 -9.60 0.84 22.18
N GLU A 181 -8.44 0.83 21.52
CA GLU A 181 -8.22 1.59 20.28
C GLU A 181 -9.04 0.98 19.13
N ILE A 182 -9.19 -0.34 19.12
CA ILE A 182 -10.02 -1.05 18.15
C ILE A 182 -11.51 -0.75 18.35
N GLU A 183 -12.01 -0.81 19.58
CA GLU A 183 -13.40 -0.44 19.92
C GLU A 183 -13.71 1.02 19.56
N ARG A 184 -12.72 1.90 19.71
CA ARG A 184 -12.83 3.31 19.32
C ARG A 184 -12.97 3.46 17.80
N LEU A 185 -12.20 2.71 17.01
CA LEU A 185 -12.32 2.67 15.55
C LEU A 185 -13.70 2.18 15.11
N VAL A 186 -14.18 1.08 15.67
CA VAL A 186 -15.52 0.53 15.37
C VAL A 186 -16.62 1.55 15.68
N SER A 187 -16.53 2.20 16.84
CA SER A 187 -17.49 3.23 17.28
C SER A 187 -17.46 4.46 16.36
N ALA A 188 -16.27 4.90 15.92
CA ALA A 188 -16.11 6.01 14.99
C ALA A 188 -16.74 5.69 13.61
N LEU A 189 -16.48 4.50 13.06
CA LEU A 189 -17.09 4.06 11.80
C LEU A 189 -18.62 3.99 11.88
N TYR A 190 -19.17 3.53 13.01
CA TYR A 190 -20.62 3.56 13.23
C TYR A 190 -21.17 4.99 13.21
N ASP A 191 -20.51 5.94 13.90
CA ASP A 191 -20.94 7.34 13.94
C ASP A 191 -20.78 8.05 12.59
N ILE A 192 -19.69 7.79 11.87
CA ILE A 192 -19.47 8.29 10.50
C ILE A 192 -20.61 7.84 9.59
N ARG A 193 -20.96 6.55 9.59
CA ARG A 193 -22.10 6.07 8.81
C ARG A 193 -23.38 6.83 9.19
N ARG A 194 -23.68 6.94 10.45
CA ARG A 194 -24.90 7.60 10.93
C ARG A 194 -25.00 9.07 10.52
N ARG A 195 -23.87 9.79 10.50
CA ARG A 195 -23.82 11.25 10.25
C ARG A 195 -23.61 11.62 8.80
N TYR A 196 -22.86 10.83 8.05
CA TYR A 196 -22.31 11.19 6.74
C TYR A 196 -22.76 10.29 5.60
N GLN A 197 -23.49 9.20 5.86
CA GLN A 197 -24.00 8.33 4.80
C GLN A 197 -24.82 9.13 3.79
N LYS A 198 -24.52 8.93 2.51
CA LYS A 198 -25.20 9.55 1.36
C LYS A 198 -25.39 8.54 0.23
N ASP A 199 -26.15 8.93 -0.80
CA ASP A 199 -26.35 8.06 -1.95
C ASP A 199 -25.05 7.86 -2.72
N ARG A 200 -24.84 6.64 -3.22
CA ARG A 200 -23.68 6.25 -4.03
C ARG A 200 -23.68 6.83 -5.46
N THR A 201 -24.67 7.64 -5.83
CA THR A 201 -24.82 8.20 -7.17
C THR A 201 -23.59 9.01 -7.61
N GLY A 202 -23.03 8.68 -8.75
CA GLY A 202 -21.85 9.36 -9.32
C GLY A 202 -20.50 8.95 -8.72
N MET A 203 -20.46 7.93 -7.87
CA MET A 203 -19.20 7.37 -7.40
C MET A 203 -18.61 6.45 -8.46
N PHE A 204 -17.30 6.53 -8.60
CA PHE A 204 -16.53 5.62 -9.46
C PHE A 204 -16.49 4.24 -8.79
N ASP A 205 -17.11 3.26 -9.43
CA ASP A 205 -17.01 1.86 -9.05
C ASP A 205 -15.99 1.23 -9.99
N HIS A 206 -14.73 1.18 -9.56
CA HIS A 206 -13.65 0.84 -10.47
C HIS A 206 -13.37 -0.65 -10.50
N GLU A 207 -13.53 -1.22 -11.68
CA GLU A 207 -12.71 -2.34 -12.11
C GLU A 207 -11.26 -1.86 -12.34
N TYR A 208 -10.30 -2.74 -12.10
CA TYR A 208 -8.86 -2.47 -12.29
C TYR A 208 -8.58 -1.95 -13.70
N ILE A 209 -8.06 -0.72 -13.81
CA ILE A 209 -7.58 -0.18 -15.07
C ILE A 209 -6.25 -0.86 -15.40
N ASN A 210 -6.20 -1.53 -16.55
CA ASN A 210 -4.98 -2.16 -17.06
C ASN A 210 -4.47 -1.33 -18.25
N PRO A 211 -3.51 -0.40 -18.06
CA PRO A 211 -3.02 0.44 -19.12
C PRO A 211 -2.31 -0.37 -20.22
N SER A 212 -2.47 0.04 -21.46
CA SER A 212 -1.76 -0.58 -22.58
C SER A 212 -0.30 -0.14 -22.59
N VAL A 213 0.63 -1.08 -22.37
CA VAL A 213 2.07 -0.86 -22.47
C VAL A 213 2.45 -0.79 -23.95
N VAL A 214 3.02 0.35 -24.38
CA VAL A 214 3.43 0.62 -25.76
C VAL A 214 4.94 0.48 -25.93
N MET A 215 5.70 0.87 -24.92
CA MET A 215 7.17 0.75 -24.86
C MET A 215 7.64 0.49 -23.44
N THR A 216 8.91 0.18 -23.26
CA THR A 216 9.46 -0.04 -21.92
C THR A 216 9.49 1.28 -21.12
N PRO A 217 9.36 1.22 -19.78
CA PRO A 217 9.47 2.41 -18.92
C PRO A 217 10.79 3.16 -19.14
N GLN A 218 11.89 2.45 -19.35
CA GLN A 218 13.21 3.05 -19.63
C GLN A 218 13.22 3.86 -20.93
N GLU A 219 12.70 3.30 -22.02
CA GLU A 219 12.61 4.00 -23.30
C GLU A 219 11.76 5.25 -23.20
N ALA A 220 10.61 5.16 -22.53
CA ALA A 220 9.71 6.28 -22.34
C ALA A 220 10.33 7.38 -21.45
N PHE A 221 10.96 6.99 -20.35
CA PHE A 221 11.55 7.93 -19.39
C PHE A 221 12.71 8.75 -20.01
N TYR A 222 13.53 8.13 -20.86
CA TYR A 222 14.65 8.81 -21.53
C TYR A 222 14.31 9.34 -22.93
N ALA A 223 13.08 9.13 -23.40
CA ALA A 223 12.66 9.66 -24.70
C ALA A 223 12.60 11.20 -24.69
N PRO A 224 12.82 11.86 -25.86
CA PRO A 224 12.55 13.27 -25.99
C PRO A 224 11.10 13.56 -25.64
N LYS A 225 10.89 14.40 -24.64
CA LYS A 225 9.55 14.82 -24.19
C LYS A 225 8.99 15.86 -25.16
N GLU A 226 7.70 15.85 -25.34
CA GLU A 226 6.97 16.95 -25.90
C GLU A 226 6.79 18.05 -24.83
N GLU A 227 6.28 19.19 -25.22
CA GLU A 227 5.78 20.14 -24.26
C GLU A 227 4.73 19.50 -23.35
N MET A 228 4.71 19.84 -22.03
CA MET A 228 3.71 19.38 -21.11
C MET A 228 2.29 19.69 -21.62
N LEU A 229 1.45 18.69 -21.79
CA LEU A 229 0.08 18.85 -22.22
C LEU A 229 -0.89 18.92 -21.03
N PRO A 230 -1.97 19.70 -21.12
CA PRO A 230 -3.07 19.61 -20.17
C PRO A 230 -3.56 18.17 -20.08
N ILE A 231 -3.83 17.66 -18.87
CA ILE A 231 -4.21 16.25 -18.66
C ILE A 231 -5.40 15.83 -19.55
N ARG A 232 -6.37 16.73 -19.76
CA ARG A 232 -7.56 16.46 -20.60
C ARG A 232 -7.23 16.31 -22.09
N GLU A 233 -6.07 16.76 -22.54
CA GLU A 233 -5.59 16.67 -23.92
C GLU A 233 -4.62 15.48 -24.12
N CYS A 234 -4.32 14.72 -23.06
CA CYS A 234 -3.38 13.60 -23.10
C CYS A 234 -3.99 12.28 -23.62
N ASN A 235 -5.30 12.22 -23.89
CA ASN A 235 -5.92 10.98 -24.36
C ASN A 235 -5.26 10.45 -25.66
N GLY A 236 -4.88 9.16 -25.63
CA GLY A 236 -4.17 8.49 -26.73
C GLY A 236 -2.65 8.67 -26.72
N ARG A 237 -2.12 9.60 -25.94
CA ARG A 237 -0.69 9.87 -25.86
C ARG A 237 0.02 8.81 -24.98
N ILE A 238 1.35 8.74 -25.09
CA ILE A 238 2.18 7.84 -24.27
C ILE A 238 2.83 8.65 -23.17
N CYS A 239 2.64 8.21 -21.92
CA CYS A 239 3.16 8.88 -20.74
C CYS A 239 4.68 8.69 -20.61
N THR A 240 5.39 9.69 -20.10
CA THR A 240 6.81 9.61 -19.74
C THR A 240 7.05 9.72 -18.24
N GLU A 241 5.99 9.78 -17.45
CA GLU A 241 6.01 9.98 -16.00
C GLU A 241 5.24 8.88 -15.28
N PHE A 242 5.55 8.69 -14.00
CA PHE A 242 4.66 7.94 -13.12
C PHE A 242 3.56 8.85 -12.60
N VAL A 243 2.33 8.36 -12.54
CA VAL A 243 1.23 8.94 -11.76
C VAL A 243 0.84 7.90 -10.73
N MET A 244 1.12 8.16 -9.47
CA MET A 244 0.96 7.20 -8.39
C MET A 244 0.00 7.74 -7.33
N SER A 245 -0.93 6.91 -6.86
CA SER A 245 -1.67 7.19 -5.63
C SER A 245 -0.77 6.90 -4.43
N TYR A 246 -0.62 7.86 -3.53
CA TYR A 246 0.26 7.70 -2.37
C TYR A 246 -0.48 8.07 -1.07
N PRO A 247 -0.35 7.29 -0.02
CA PRO A 247 0.25 5.94 0.06
C PRO A 247 -0.57 4.87 -0.68
N PRO A 248 0.01 3.72 -1.11
CA PRO A 248 1.39 3.29 -0.92
C PRO A 248 2.33 3.63 -2.08
N GLY A 249 1.88 4.27 -3.17
CA GLY A 249 2.68 4.59 -4.33
C GLY A 249 2.49 3.59 -5.49
N ILE A 250 1.28 3.04 -5.62
CA ILE A 250 0.93 2.17 -6.75
C ILE A 250 0.68 3.03 -7.99
N PRO A 251 1.38 2.75 -9.11
CA PRO A 251 1.15 3.48 -10.35
C PRO A 251 -0.27 3.27 -10.90
N ILE A 252 -0.96 4.36 -11.14
CA ILE A 252 -2.17 4.42 -11.97
C ILE A 252 -1.75 4.45 -13.43
N LEU A 253 -0.61 5.09 -13.69
CA LEU A 253 0.00 5.25 -15.00
C LEU A 253 1.51 5.22 -14.84
N ALA A 254 2.20 4.44 -15.68
CA ALA A 254 3.66 4.33 -15.72
C ALA A 254 4.22 4.85 -17.04
N PRO A 255 5.53 5.22 -17.09
CA PRO A 255 6.19 5.57 -18.34
C PRO A 255 6.06 4.46 -19.37
N GLY A 256 5.73 4.82 -20.61
CA GLY A 256 5.54 3.86 -21.71
C GLY A 256 4.13 3.34 -21.89
N GLU A 257 3.23 3.69 -20.99
CA GLU A 257 1.83 3.34 -21.07
C GLU A 257 1.01 4.38 -21.83
N ARG A 258 -0.04 3.91 -22.50
CA ARG A 258 -0.97 4.78 -23.22
C ARG A 258 -2.02 5.36 -22.27
N ILE A 259 -2.13 6.68 -22.28
CA ILE A 259 -3.12 7.40 -21.52
C ILE A 259 -4.48 7.23 -22.20
N THR A 260 -5.46 6.70 -21.51
CA THR A 260 -6.84 6.58 -21.98
C THR A 260 -7.75 7.62 -21.32
N GLN A 261 -8.93 7.86 -21.89
CA GLN A 261 -9.90 8.75 -21.26
C GLN A 261 -10.32 8.25 -19.88
N GLU A 262 -10.43 6.94 -19.70
CA GLU A 262 -10.76 6.30 -18.43
C GLU A 262 -9.71 6.59 -17.34
N ILE A 263 -8.42 6.53 -17.70
CA ILE A 263 -7.32 6.89 -16.79
C ILE A 263 -7.39 8.37 -16.40
N ILE A 264 -7.66 9.25 -17.37
CA ILE A 264 -7.82 10.68 -17.11
C ILE A 264 -8.98 10.93 -16.14
N ASP A 265 -10.13 10.33 -16.39
CA ASP A 265 -11.34 10.50 -15.58
C ASP A 265 -11.09 9.96 -14.16
N TYR A 266 -10.41 8.83 -14.03
CA TYR A 266 -10.00 8.27 -12.72
C TYR A 266 -9.08 9.22 -11.94
N ILE A 267 -8.01 9.73 -12.58
CA ILE A 267 -7.08 10.66 -11.92
C ILE A 267 -7.81 11.92 -11.45
N LEU A 268 -8.68 12.49 -12.31
CA LEU A 268 -9.42 13.69 -11.96
C LEU A 268 -10.41 13.46 -10.83
N TYR A 269 -11.10 12.32 -10.84
CA TYR A 269 -12.01 11.93 -9.77
C TYR A 269 -11.30 11.71 -8.45
N ALA A 270 -10.16 10.98 -8.46
CA ALA A 270 -9.38 10.73 -7.25
C ALA A 270 -8.84 12.05 -6.64
N LYS A 271 -8.43 13.01 -7.48
CA LYS A 271 -8.06 14.37 -7.04
C LYS A 271 -9.24 15.10 -6.41
N GLU A 272 -10.42 15.04 -7.01
CA GLU A 272 -11.64 15.65 -6.47
C GLU A 272 -11.97 15.08 -5.09
N LYS A 273 -11.73 13.79 -4.87
CA LYS A 273 -11.94 13.11 -3.58
C LYS A 273 -10.84 13.38 -2.54
N GLY A 274 -9.77 14.06 -2.91
CA GLY A 274 -8.67 14.41 -2.01
C GLY A 274 -7.57 13.35 -1.92
N CYS A 275 -7.57 12.34 -2.81
CA CYS A 275 -6.47 11.38 -2.86
C CYS A 275 -5.15 12.08 -3.19
N SER A 276 -4.14 11.85 -2.38
CA SER A 276 -2.79 12.35 -2.63
C SER A 276 -2.18 11.56 -3.80
N MET A 277 -1.60 12.28 -4.75
CA MET A 277 -0.90 11.69 -5.88
C MET A 277 0.49 12.30 -6.04
N THR A 278 1.42 11.51 -6.53
CA THR A 278 2.81 11.91 -6.72
C THR A 278 3.38 11.30 -8.00
N GLY A 279 4.52 11.82 -8.43
CA GLY A 279 5.30 11.31 -9.56
C GLY A 279 5.44 12.28 -10.72
N PRO A 280 4.38 12.98 -11.19
CA PRO A 280 4.51 13.95 -12.25
C PRO A 280 5.35 15.17 -11.87
N GLU A 281 5.97 15.81 -12.88
CA GLU A 281 6.69 17.06 -12.73
C GLU A 281 5.76 18.22 -12.30
N ASP A 282 4.53 18.23 -12.80
CA ASP A 282 3.46 19.08 -12.29
C ASP A 282 2.80 18.45 -11.06
N GLU A 283 3.18 18.88 -9.87
CA GLU A 283 2.66 18.39 -8.59
C GLU A 283 1.12 18.49 -8.49
N LYS A 284 0.52 19.43 -9.23
CA LYS A 284 -0.95 19.57 -9.27
C LYS A 284 -1.62 18.61 -10.23
N ILE A 285 -0.85 17.93 -11.08
CA ILE A 285 -1.35 17.00 -12.09
C ILE A 285 -2.45 17.66 -12.95
N GLU A 286 -2.25 18.91 -13.33
CA GLU A 286 -3.04 19.60 -14.33
C GLU A 286 -2.52 19.33 -15.73
N ARG A 287 -1.23 18.97 -15.82
CA ARG A 287 -0.49 18.68 -17.04
C ARG A 287 0.37 17.43 -16.87
N LEU A 288 0.65 16.74 -17.96
CA LEU A 288 1.52 15.56 -18.00
C LEU A 288 2.55 15.67 -19.13
N ASN A 289 3.74 15.16 -18.90
CA ASN A 289 4.75 14.96 -19.94
C ASN A 289 4.40 13.71 -20.77
N VAL A 290 4.43 13.86 -22.10
CA VAL A 290 4.12 12.79 -23.05
C VAL A 290 5.17 12.70 -24.15
N ILE A 291 5.27 11.55 -24.82
CA ILE A 291 6.20 11.32 -25.94
C ILE A 291 5.77 12.12 -27.16
N LYS A 292 6.73 12.68 -27.92
CA LYS A 292 6.49 13.31 -29.20
C LYS A 292 5.98 12.29 -30.22
N GLU A 293 4.94 12.64 -30.96
CA GLU A 293 4.34 11.74 -31.98
C GLU A 293 5.33 11.30 -33.08
N ALA A 294 6.33 12.13 -33.39
CA ALA A 294 7.36 11.82 -34.37
C ALA A 294 8.39 10.74 -33.92
N THR A 295 8.33 10.27 -32.69
CA THR A 295 9.28 9.31 -32.09
C THR A 295 8.73 7.87 -32.08
N ILE A 296 7.51 7.65 -32.52
CA ILE A 296 6.85 6.33 -32.57
C ILE A 296 7.11 5.67 -33.93
N TYR A 297 8.38 5.34 -34.23
CA TYR A 297 8.75 4.51 -35.41
C TYR A 297 9.66 3.38 -35.01
#